data_7210410426395be1c7ece9d57dc10acb
#
_entry.id   7210410426395be1c7ece9d57dc10acb
#
_cell.length_a   1.000
_cell.length_b   1.000
_cell.length_c   1.000
_cell.angle_alpha   90.00
_cell.angle_beta   90.00
_cell.angle_gamma   90.00
#
_symmetry.space_group_name_H-M   'P 1'
#
loop_
_entity.id
_entity.type
_entity.pdbx_description
1 polymer ?
#
loop_
_entity_poly.entity_id
_entity_poly.type
_entity_poly.pdbx_seq_one_letter_code
_entity_poly.pdbx_strand_id
1 'polypeptide(L)'
;WMNVVYPEADVANAWKTLSKHTVTVTKGWTESYGAFLKGEGDVVLSVNTSPIYHILSEQKDNYVATEFAEGSVLQVEVAAKVANRNNACADEFLGFLLSPQAQADIAKNNVMLPVVETNIESHIDALNSRAKSMRILDTTTVTSEQLKGWINQWQKALSK
;
A
#
# COMPACT_ATOMS: atom_id res chain seq x y z
N TRP A 1 5.90 7.56 -5.56
CA TRP A 1 6.86 6.81 -6.36
C TRP A 1 7.47 7.68 -7.46
N MET A 2 6.68 8.20 -8.40
CA MET A 2 7.15 9.00 -9.54
C MET A 2 8.16 10.10 -9.15
N ASN A 3 7.82 10.93 -8.17
CA ASN A 3 8.65 12.05 -7.74
C ASN A 3 9.89 11.66 -6.90
N VAL A 4 10.02 10.39 -6.54
CA VAL A 4 11.21 9.86 -5.85
C VAL A 4 12.15 9.15 -6.82
N VAL A 5 11.58 8.54 -7.87
CA VAL A 5 12.34 7.71 -8.83
C VAL A 5 12.82 8.51 -10.03
N TYR A 6 11.96 9.40 -10.55
CA TYR A 6 12.34 10.21 -11.72
C TYR A 6 13.05 11.50 -11.31
N PRO A 7 14.02 12.00 -12.09
CA PRO A 7 14.52 13.36 -11.97
C PRO A 7 13.37 14.37 -12.06
N GLU A 8 13.43 15.46 -11.31
CA GLU A 8 12.36 16.45 -11.22
C GLU A 8 11.90 16.96 -12.61
N ALA A 9 12.84 17.18 -13.51
CA ALA A 9 12.56 17.61 -14.88
C ALA A 9 11.72 16.62 -15.70
N ASP A 10 11.77 15.33 -15.37
CA ASP A 10 11.13 14.25 -16.12
C ASP A 10 9.77 13.81 -15.54
N VAL A 11 9.48 14.18 -14.29
CA VAL A 11 8.28 13.73 -13.58
C VAL A 11 6.99 14.10 -14.33
N ALA A 12 6.89 15.31 -14.86
CA ALA A 12 5.70 15.76 -15.59
C ALA A 12 5.47 14.92 -16.85
N ASN A 13 6.55 14.56 -17.57
CA ASN A 13 6.48 13.71 -18.76
C ASN A 13 6.15 12.25 -18.39
N ALA A 14 6.69 11.74 -17.28
CA ALA A 14 6.38 10.41 -16.77
C ALA A 14 4.87 10.29 -16.44
N TRP A 15 4.29 11.25 -15.75
CA TRP A 15 2.85 11.32 -15.49
C TRP A 15 2.02 11.40 -16.77
N LYS A 16 2.43 12.24 -17.72
CA LYS A 16 1.78 12.36 -19.04
C LYS A 16 1.83 11.05 -19.82
N THR A 17 2.91 10.30 -19.70
CA THR A 17 3.03 8.99 -20.34
C THR A 17 2.08 7.99 -19.68
N LEU A 18 2.07 7.92 -18.34
CA LEU A 18 1.17 7.04 -17.60
C LEU A 18 -0.31 7.37 -17.87
N SER A 19 -0.67 8.66 -18.01
CA SER A 19 -2.05 9.08 -18.26
C SER A 19 -2.65 8.51 -19.55
N LYS A 20 -1.82 8.20 -20.54
CA LYS A 20 -2.27 7.58 -21.81
C LYS A 20 -2.71 6.13 -21.64
N HIS A 21 -2.22 5.47 -20.59
CA HIS A 21 -2.53 4.09 -20.23
C HIS A 21 -3.48 3.99 -19.04
N THR A 22 -3.88 5.12 -18.46
CA THR A 22 -4.80 5.17 -17.34
C THR A 22 -6.24 5.13 -17.85
N VAL A 23 -6.95 4.06 -17.55
CA VAL A 23 -8.36 3.87 -17.90
C VAL A 23 -9.23 4.85 -17.11
N THR A 24 -9.04 4.88 -15.80
CA THR A 24 -9.80 5.74 -14.91
C THR A 24 -9.01 6.06 -13.63
N VAL A 25 -9.40 7.13 -12.96
CA VAL A 25 -9.02 7.47 -11.60
C VAL A 25 -10.30 7.50 -10.78
N THR A 26 -10.40 6.62 -9.82
CA THR A 26 -11.61 6.45 -9.01
C THR A 26 -11.55 7.27 -7.72
N LYS A 27 -12.67 7.30 -7.01
CA LYS A 27 -12.80 7.99 -5.73
C LYS A 27 -11.95 7.36 -4.63
N GLY A 28 -11.71 6.03 -4.70
CA GLY A 28 -10.96 5.30 -3.69
C GLY A 28 -10.45 3.95 -4.21
N TRP A 29 -9.69 3.28 -3.36
CA TRP A 29 -9.10 1.98 -3.68
C TRP A 29 -10.15 0.91 -4.00
N THR A 30 -11.24 0.85 -3.25
CA THR A 30 -12.30 -0.16 -3.43
C THR A 30 -12.90 -0.12 -4.83
N GLU A 31 -13.16 1.07 -5.34
CA GLU A 31 -13.73 1.25 -6.68
C GLU A 31 -12.71 0.88 -7.76
N SER A 32 -11.43 1.28 -7.61
CA SER A 32 -10.37 0.90 -8.54
C SER A 32 -10.16 -0.60 -8.59
N TYR A 33 -10.09 -1.23 -7.41
CA TYR A 33 -9.88 -2.67 -7.32
C TYR A 33 -11.08 -3.44 -7.87
N GLY A 34 -12.30 -2.96 -7.61
CA GLY A 34 -13.53 -3.52 -8.18
C GLY A 34 -13.59 -3.44 -9.71
N ALA A 35 -13.11 -2.34 -10.31
CA ALA A 35 -13.00 -2.21 -11.76
C ALA A 35 -11.98 -3.20 -12.35
N PHE A 36 -10.83 -3.35 -11.72
CA PHE A 36 -9.82 -4.35 -12.08
C PHE A 36 -10.38 -5.78 -12.04
N LEU A 37 -11.09 -6.15 -10.97
CA LEU A 37 -11.69 -7.49 -10.84
C LEU A 37 -12.76 -7.77 -11.91
N LYS A 38 -13.39 -6.73 -12.45
CA LYS A 38 -14.35 -6.84 -13.58
C LYS A 38 -13.65 -6.89 -14.95
N GLY A 39 -12.33 -6.76 -14.99
CA GLY A 39 -11.56 -6.75 -16.24
C GLY A 39 -11.63 -5.42 -17.00
N GLU A 40 -11.94 -4.31 -16.32
CA GLU A 40 -11.96 -2.97 -16.91
C GLU A 40 -10.54 -2.40 -17.12
N GLY A 41 -9.52 -3.05 -16.54
CA GLY A 41 -8.10 -2.74 -16.71
C GLY A 41 -7.24 -3.92 -16.28
N ASP A 42 -6.06 -4.04 -16.88
CA ASP A 42 -5.14 -5.16 -16.65
C ASP A 42 -4.27 -4.97 -15.40
N VAL A 43 -4.17 -3.74 -14.91
CA VAL A 43 -3.33 -3.35 -13.76
C VAL A 43 -4.09 -2.39 -12.86
N VAL A 44 -3.95 -2.56 -11.57
CA VAL A 44 -4.47 -1.64 -10.55
C VAL A 44 -3.39 -1.28 -9.54
N LEU A 45 -3.41 -0.04 -9.05
CA LEU A 45 -2.57 0.35 -7.92
C LEU A 45 -3.12 -0.27 -6.63
N SER A 46 -2.32 -1.10 -6.00
CA SER A 46 -2.67 -1.79 -4.77
C SER A 46 -1.43 -2.08 -3.92
N VAL A 47 -1.59 -2.86 -2.86
CA VAL A 47 -0.51 -3.32 -2.00
C VAL A 47 -0.03 -4.70 -2.45
N ASN A 48 1.23 -5.02 -2.15
CA ASN A 48 1.85 -6.28 -2.57
C ASN A 48 1.25 -7.53 -1.91
N THR A 49 0.44 -7.35 -0.86
CA THR A 49 -0.29 -8.45 -0.20
C THR A 49 -1.61 -8.80 -0.89
N SER A 50 -2.11 -7.97 -1.80
CA SER A 50 -3.41 -8.19 -2.46
C SER A 50 -3.57 -9.58 -3.11
N PRO A 51 -2.57 -10.16 -3.79
CA PRO A 51 -2.70 -11.51 -4.34
C PRO A 51 -2.94 -12.58 -3.27
N ILE A 52 -2.39 -12.40 -2.07
CA ILE A 52 -2.54 -13.35 -0.97
C ILE A 52 -4.01 -13.44 -0.52
N TYR A 53 -4.73 -12.32 -0.52
CA TYR A 53 -6.17 -12.32 -0.24
C TYR A 53 -6.91 -13.29 -1.18
N HIS A 54 -6.63 -13.24 -2.47
CA HIS A 54 -7.27 -14.13 -3.44
C HIS A 54 -6.89 -15.60 -3.25
N ILE A 55 -5.62 -15.87 -2.90
CA ILE A 55 -5.17 -17.24 -2.59
C ILE A 55 -5.91 -17.78 -1.36
N LEU A 56 -5.94 -17.02 -0.27
CA LEU A 56 -6.50 -17.48 1.01
C LEU A 56 -8.03 -17.53 1.02
N SER A 57 -8.68 -16.52 0.42
CA SER A 57 -10.14 -16.35 0.52
C SER A 57 -10.90 -16.92 -0.67
N GLU A 58 -10.28 -16.95 -1.86
CA GLU A 58 -10.96 -17.34 -3.11
C GLU A 58 -10.33 -18.56 -3.79
N GLN A 59 -9.20 -19.06 -3.28
CA GLN A 59 -8.42 -20.15 -3.88
C GLN A 59 -7.98 -19.83 -5.32
N LYS A 60 -7.66 -18.55 -5.60
CA LYS A 60 -7.20 -18.06 -6.89
C LYS A 60 -5.75 -17.59 -6.79
N ASP A 61 -4.91 -18.03 -7.70
CA ASP A 61 -3.47 -17.69 -7.80
C ASP A 61 -3.08 -16.93 -9.07
N ASN A 62 -4.08 -16.45 -9.82
CA ASN A 62 -3.90 -15.77 -11.10
C ASN A 62 -3.59 -14.27 -10.97
N TYR A 63 -3.53 -13.74 -9.75
CA TYR A 63 -3.15 -12.35 -9.48
C TYR A 63 -1.70 -12.27 -9.01
N VAL A 64 -0.97 -11.28 -9.48
CA VAL A 64 0.44 -11.06 -9.11
C VAL A 64 0.67 -9.60 -8.72
N ALA A 65 1.53 -9.40 -7.73
CA ALA A 65 2.05 -8.08 -7.41
C ALA A 65 3.39 -7.87 -8.13
N THR A 66 3.47 -6.80 -8.92
CA THR A 66 4.70 -6.42 -9.63
C THR A 66 5.61 -5.62 -8.70
N GLU A 67 6.86 -6.00 -8.65
CA GLU A 67 7.91 -5.27 -7.96
C GLU A 67 8.72 -4.44 -8.97
N PHE A 68 9.11 -3.24 -8.55
CA PHE A 68 9.96 -2.36 -9.35
C PHE A 68 11.40 -2.42 -8.85
N ALA A 69 12.36 -2.50 -9.79
CA ALA A 69 13.78 -2.54 -9.47
C ALA A 69 14.24 -1.28 -8.71
N GLU A 70 13.60 -0.16 -8.96
CA GLU A 70 13.83 1.11 -8.27
C GLU A 70 13.41 1.08 -6.81
N GLY A 71 12.51 0.18 -6.44
CA GLY A 71 11.98 0.00 -5.10
C GLY A 71 10.52 0.38 -4.96
N SER A 72 9.99 0.18 -3.77
CA SER A 72 8.58 0.39 -3.43
C SER A 72 8.42 1.44 -2.32
N VAL A 73 7.28 2.13 -2.31
CA VAL A 73 6.89 2.99 -1.20
C VAL A 73 6.30 2.11 -0.10
N LEU A 74 6.81 2.27 1.12
CA LEU A 74 6.26 1.59 2.28
C LEU A 74 4.97 2.28 2.72
N GLN A 75 3.88 1.52 2.77
CA GLN A 75 2.64 1.93 3.42
C GLN A 75 2.58 1.31 4.82
N VAL A 76 2.32 2.14 5.83
CA VAL A 76 2.18 1.71 7.22
C VAL A 76 0.78 2.08 7.70
N GLU A 77 0.06 1.09 8.24
CA GLU A 77 -1.19 1.35 8.95
C GLU A 77 -0.87 1.67 10.40
N VAL A 78 -1.52 2.67 10.94
CA VAL A 78 -1.26 3.16 12.29
C VAL A 78 -2.55 3.26 13.10
N ALA A 79 -2.43 2.99 14.40
CA ALA A 79 -3.47 3.29 15.37
C ALA A 79 -2.92 4.29 16.38
N ALA A 80 -3.72 5.27 16.78
CA ALA A 80 -3.31 6.30 17.72
C ALA A 80 -4.45 6.68 18.66
N LYS A 81 -4.06 7.07 19.87
CA LYS A 81 -4.99 7.65 20.83
C LYS A 81 -5.27 9.11 20.48
N VAL A 82 -6.53 9.51 20.57
CA VAL A 82 -6.90 10.92 20.37
C VAL A 82 -6.32 11.77 21.52
N ALA A 83 -5.62 12.84 21.17
CA ALA A 83 -5.03 13.74 22.16
C ALA A 83 -6.10 14.31 23.12
N ASN A 84 -5.70 14.55 24.37
CA ASN A 84 -6.56 15.08 25.43
C ASN A 84 -7.78 14.20 25.78
N ARG A 85 -7.76 12.93 25.41
CA ARG A 85 -8.73 11.92 25.87
C ARG A 85 -8.05 10.98 26.86
N ASN A 86 -8.40 11.09 28.12
CA ASN A 86 -7.88 10.22 29.16
C ASN A 86 -8.75 8.96 29.22
N ASN A 87 -8.29 7.90 28.55
CA ASN A 87 -9.00 6.62 28.50
C ASN A 87 -7.99 5.47 28.64
N ALA A 88 -7.97 4.84 29.79
CA ALA A 88 -7.09 3.71 30.07
C ALA A 88 -7.31 2.53 29.13
N CYS A 89 -8.56 2.24 28.75
CA CYS A 89 -8.88 1.17 27.79
C CYS A 89 -8.24 1.42 26.42
N ALA A 90 -8.01 2.68 26.02
CA ALA A 90 -7.34 2.97 24.75
C ALA A 90 -5.85 2.58 24.79
N ASP A 91 -5.19 2.77 25.93
CA ASP A 91 -3.79 2.36 26.12
C ASP A 91 -3.68 0.84 26.15
N GLU A 92 -4.58 0.15 26.84
CA GLU A 92 -4.65 -1.32 26.86
C GLU A 92 -4.95 -1.89 25.48
N PHE A 93 -5.86 -1.27 24.71
CA PHE A 93 -6.18 -1.69 23.36
C PHE A 93 -4.99 -1.53 22.40
N LEU A 94 -4.27 -0.40 22.47
CA LEU A 94 -3.05 -0.22 21.68
C LEU A 94 -1.97 -1.26 22.03
N GLY A 95 -1.82 -1.58 23.32
CA GLY A 95 -0.96 -2.68 23.75
C GLY A 95 -1.40 -4.04 23.22
N PHE A 96 -2.70 -4.32 23.25
CA PHE A 96 -3.27 -5.54 22.67
C PHE A 96 -3.00 -5.67 21.17
N LEU A 97 -3.14 -4.58 20.40
CA LEU A 97 -2.85 -4.59 18.95
C LEU A 97 -1.42 -5.01 18.63
N LEU A 98 -0.46 -4.79 19.52
CA LEU A 98 0.93 -5.23 19.37
C LEU A 98 1.17 -6.65 19.88
N SER A 99 0.17 -7.33 20.42
CA SER A 99 0.33 -8.73 20.86
C SER A 99 0.50 -9.66 19.66
N PRO A 100 1.28 -10.76 19.79
CA PRO A 100 1.44 -11.75 18.73
C PRO A 100 0.09 -12.29 18.21
N GLN A 101 -0.88 -12.49 19.09
CA GLN A 101 -2.21 -12.97 18.72
C GLN A 101 -2.95 -11.96 17.83
N ALA A 102 -3.01 -10.70 18.23
CA ALA A 102 -3.69 -9.66 17.45
C ALA A 102 -2.99 -9.45 16.09
N GLN A 103 -1.67 -9.51 16.06
CA GLN A 103 -0.90 -9.38 14.81
C GLN A 103 -1.09 -10.59 13.88
N ALA A 104 -1.24 -11.80 14.41
CA ALA A 104 -1.61 -12.96 13.62
C ALA A 104 -3.02 -12.81 13.01
N ASP A 105 -3.99 -12.33 13.79
CA ASP A 105 -5.34 -12.09 13.32
C ASP A 105 -5.41 -10.97 12.27
N ILE A 106 -4.64 -9.88 12.43
CA ILE A 106 -4.49 -8.81 11.45
C ILE A 106 -3.86 -9.35 10.16
N ALA A 107 -2.77 -10.11 10.25
CA ALA A 107 -2.13 -10.69 9.09
C ALA A 107 -3.07 -11.61 8.30
N LYS A 108 -3.88 -12.40 8.98
CA LYS A 108 -4.83 -13.34 8.36
C LYS A 108 -6.04 -12.64 7.74
N ASN A 109 -6.65 -11.69 8.44
CA ASN A 109 -7.95 -11.13 8.06
C ASN A 109 -7.83 -9.81 7.27
N ASN A 110 -6.78 -9.02 7.53
CA ASN A 110 -6.51 -7.78 6.79
C ASN A 110 -5.40 -7.96 5.74
N VAL A 111 -4.77 -9.13 5.72
CA VAL A 111 -3.71 -9.51 4.76
C VAL A 111 -2.59 -8.45 4.73
N MET A 112 -2.18 -7.97 5.91
CA MET A 112 -1.08 -7.02 6.10
C MET A 112 0.07 -7.71 6.84
N LEU A 113 1.30 -7.28 6.55
CA LEU A 113 2.47 -7.84 7.22
C LEU A 113 2.48 -7.44 8.71
N PRO A 114 2.73 -8.38 9.63
CA PRO A 114 2.76 -8.08 11.06
C PRO A 114 4.02 -7.27 11.42
N VAL A 115 3.91 -6.45 12.46
CA VAL A 115 5.02 -5.64 12.99
C VAL A 115 5.76 -6.31 14.14
N VAL A 116 5.27 -7.45 14.61
CA VAL A 116 5.94 -8.32 15.60
C VAL A 116 6.04 -9.73 15.08
N GLU A 117 6.98 -10.51 15.62
CA GLU A 117 7.07 -11.94 15.30
C GLU A 117 5.86 -12.70 15.81
N THR A 118 5.20 -13.42 14.91
CA THR A 118 4.02 -14.21 15.22
C THR A 118 3.85 -15.33 14.18
N ASN A 119 3.03 -16.34 14.53
CA ASN A 119 2.66 -17.39 13.59
C ASN A 119 1.65 -16.86 12.57
N ILE A 120 2.00 -16.95 11.30
CA ILE A 120 1.18 -16.50 10.18
C ILE A 120 1.09 -17.60 9.11
N GLU A 121 0.08 -17.48 8.26
CA GLU A 121 -0.10 -18.37 7.12
C GLU A 121 1.15 -18.39 6.22
N SER A 122 1.48 -19.57 5.67
CA SER A 122 2.72 -19.78 4.90
C SER A 122 2.91 -18.79 3.73
N HIS A 123 1.83 -18.41 3.06
CA HIS A 123 1.89 -17.42 1.97
C HIS A 123 2.24 -16.02 2.47
N ILE A 124 1.74 -15.63 3.64
CA ILE A 124 2.05 -14.34 4.27
C ILE A 124 3.50 -14.37 4.78
N ASP A 125 3.93 -15.48 5.36
CA ASP A 125 5.32 -15.64 5.82
C ASP A 125 6.32 -15.60 4.67
N ALA A 126 6.03 -16.25 3.55
CA ALA A 126 6.85 -16.17 2.34
C ALA A 126 6.95 -14.73 1.82
N LEU A 127 5.85 -13.96 1.80
CA LEU A 127 5.87 -12.55 1.42
C LEU A 127 6.62 -11.69 2.44
N ASN A 128 6.44 -11.93 3.74
CA ASN A 128 7.14 -11.22 4.80
C ASN A 128 8.67 -11.42 4.71
N SER A 129 9.09 -12.65 4.43
CA SER A 129 10.50 -12.97 4.20
C SER A 129 11.06 -12.25 2.97
N ARG A 130 10.29 -12.20 1.88
CA ARG A 130 10.66 -11.48 0.65
C ARG A 130 10.69 -9.96 0.88
N ALA A 131 9.73 -9.42 1.61
CA ALA A 131 9.64 -8.00 1.91
C ALA A 131 10.87 -7.46 2.66
N LYS A 132 11.52 -8.30 3.49
CA LYS A 132 12.76 -7.93 4.18
C LYS A 132 13.93 -7.65 3.22
N SER A 133 13.92 -8.21 2.01
CA SER A 133 14.93 -7.97 0.96
C SER A 133 14.52 -6.91 -0.06
N MET A 134 13.29 -6.41 0.00
CA MET A 134 12.81 -5.40 -0.94
C MET A 134 13.46 -4.04 -0.69
N ARG A 135 13.80 -3.36 -1.78
CA ARG A 135 14.25 -1.97 -1.69
C ARG A 135 13.06 -1.07 -1.37
N ILE A 136 13.14 -0.40 -0.22
CA ILE A 136 12.17 0.62 0.18
C ILE A 136 12.71 1.99 -0.22
N LEU A 137 11.88 2.78 -0.89
CA LEU A 137 12.21 4.16 -1.24
C LEU A 137 12.15 5.02 0.02
N ASP A 138 13.19 5.82 0.23
CA ASP A 138 13.21 6.75 1.36
C ASP A 138 12.27 7.93 1.08
N THR A 139 11.19 7.99 1.84
CA THR A 139 10.21 9.07 1.83
C THR A 139 10.20 9.88 3.13
N THR A 140 11.12 9.62 4.04
CA THR A 140 11.14 10.24 5.38
C THR A 140 11.45 11.73 5.34
N THR A 141 12.13 12.19 4.29
CA THR A 141 12.50 13.60 4.09
C THR A 141 11.45 14.40 3.33
N VAL A 142 10.37 13.76 2.87
CA VAL A 142 9.32 14.42 2.10
C VAL A 142 8.48 15.33 3.00
N THR A 143 8.50 16.62 2.71
CA THR A 143 7.72 17.60 3.46
C THR A 143 6.26 17.62 3.01
N SER A 144 5.37 18.12 3.88
CA SER A 144 3.96 18.31 3.53
C SER A 144 3.75 19.25 2.34
N GLU A 145 4.65 20.23 2.16
CA GLU A 145 4.61 21.18 1.04
C GLU A 145 4.99 20.49 -0.28
N GLN A 146 6.06 19.71 -0.26
CA GLN A 146 6.46 18.88 -1.41
C GLN A 146 5.34 17.91 -1.81
N LEU A 147 4.73 17.23 -0.84
CA LEU A 147 3.63 16.29 -1.09
C LEU A 147 2.43 16.99 -1.75
N LYS A 148 2.06 18.19 -1.27
CA LYS A 148 0.99 19.01 -1.90
C LYS A 148 1.35 19.38 -3.34
N GLY A 149 2.60 19.76 -3.59
CA GLY A 149 3.09 20.05 -4.93
C GLY A 149 2.99 18.85 -5.86
N TRP A 150 3.38 17.67 -5.40
CA TRP A 150 3.32 16.41 -6.14
C TRP A 150 1.87 15.99 -6.45
N ILE A 151 0.96 16.16 -5.50
CA ILE A 151 -0.48 15.90 -5.71
C ILE A 151 -1.03 16.83 -6.80
N ASN A 152 -0.73 18.11 -6.75
CA ASN A 152 -1.15 19.09 -7.76
C ASN A 152 -0.59 18.74 -9.16
N GLN A 153 0.66 18.29 -9.23
CA GLN A 153 1.30 17.86 -10.48
C GLN A 153 0.60 16.62 -11.06
N TRP A 154 0.33 15.63 -10.22
CA TRP A 154 -0.41 14.44 -10.57
C TRP A 154 -1.83 14.76 -11.07
N GLN A 155 -2.58 15.59 -10.34
CA GLN A 155 -3.93 16.00 -10.73
C GLN A 155 -3.95 16.68 -12.09
N LYS A 156 -3.02 17.63 -12.35
CA LYS A 156 -2.90 18.29 -13.64
C LYS A 156 -2.59 17.34 -14.79
N ALA A 157 -1.75 16.34 -14.54
CA ALA A 157 -1.35 15.37 -15.57
C ALA A 157 -2.48 14.39 -15.94
N LEU A 158 -3.34 14.04 -14.97
CA LEU A 158 -4.44 13.09 -15.14
C LEU A 158 -5.80 13.76 -15.38
N SER A 159 -5.90 15.08 -15.25
CA SER A 159 -7.11 15.82 -15.66
C SER A 159 -7.21 15.78 -17.18
N LYS A 160 -8.25 15.12 -17.67
CA LYS A 160 -8.63 15.10 -19.11
C LYS A 160 -9.61 16.20 -19.41
#